data_a524d5879b9bba055174c90fdef17e2a
#
_entry.id   a524d5879b9bba055174c90fdef17e2a
#
_cell.length_a   1.000
_cell.length_b   1.000
_cell.length_c   1.000
_cell.angle_alpha   90.00
_cell.angle_beta   90.00
_cell.angle_gamma   90.00
#
_symmetry.space_group_name_H-M   'P 1'
#
loop_
_entity.id
_entity.type
_entity.pdbx_description
1 polymer ?
#
loop_
_entity_poly.entity_id
_entity_poly.type
_entity_poly.pdbx_seq_one_letter_code
_entity_poly.pdbx_strand_id
1 'polypeptide(L)'
;MELTCTSFSFPLLPFESSLRQIALLDIPNVDLGAHADGPHLQPAAIEENPRRQADLVTRAVDAAGLGIADLFPTFGEGFRDRPVNTPDASVRAANRGRFEAFVEFCRRAGCPGITLLPGVVWPDLGEESSFDLSRQALTELVEIGEGAGLRVSIEAHLESVVEQPELALALVEAVPGLRLTL
;
A
#
# COMPACT_ATOMS: atom_id res chain seq x y z
N MET A 1 -15.21 14.05 7.18
CA MET A 1 -14.30 12.93 7.45
C MET A 1 -15.10 11.67 7.19
N GLU A 2 -14.64 10.80 6.30
CA GLU A 2 -15.29 9.51 6.05
C GLU A 2 -14.54 8.43 6.84
N LEU A 3 -15.29 7.50 7.42
CA LEU A 3 -14.73 6.36 8.12
C LEU A 3 -14.40 5.26 7.11
N THR A 4 -13.30 4.58 7.36
CA THR A 4 -12.85 3.43 6.58
C THR A 4 -12.46 2.30 7.53
N CYS A 5 -12.73 1.07 7.14
CA CYS A 5 -12.28 -0.10 7.87
C CYS A 5 -11.39 -0.94 6.97
N THR A 6 -10.27 -1.39 7.50
CA THR A 6 -9.37 -2.26 6.73
C THR A 6 -9.96 -3.66 6.57
N SER A 7 -9.82 -4.25 5.40
CA SER A 7 -10.32 -5.60 5.09
C SER A 7 -9.77 -6.66 6.04
N PHE A 8 -8.54 -6.51 6.52
CA PHE A 8 -7.89 -7.47 7.42
C PHE A 8 -8.22 -7.27 8.92
N SER A 9 -9.17 -6.36 9.26
CA SER A 9 -9.72 -6.29 10.62
C SER A 9 -10.46 -7.58 11.04
N PHE A 10 -10.86 -8.39 10.08
CA PHE A 10 -11.53 -9.68 10.28
C PHE A 10 -10.72 -10.83 9.65
N PRO A 11 -9.51 -11.13 10.15
CA PRO A 11 -8.55 -12.02 9.47
C PRO A 11 -9.01 -13.49 9.41
N LEU A 12 -9.96 -13.89 10.24
CA LEU A 12 -10.48 -15.26 10.27
C LEU A 12 -11.69 -15.46 9.36
N LEU A 13 -12.18 -14.40 8.72
CA LEU A 13 -13.32 -14.50 7.81
C LEU A 13 -12.83 -14.51 6.36
N PRO A 14 -13.55 -15.19 5.44
CA PRO A 14 -13.36 -14.98 4.00
C PRO A 14 -13.58 -13.53 3.60
N PHE A 15 -12.96 -13.07 2.53
CA PHE A 15 -12.97 -11.67 2.08
C PHE A 15 -14.39 -11.08 2.00
N GLU A 16 -15.29 -11.75 1.31
CA GLU A 16 -16.69 -11.31 1.16
C GLU A 16 -17.44 -11.24 2.50
N SER A 17 -17.07 -12.10 3.45
CA SER A 17 -17.65 -12.07 4.80
C SER A 17 -17.12 -10.91 5.61
N SER A 18 -15.84 -10.57 5.46
CA SER A 18 -15.24 -9.38 6.07
C SER A 18 -15.90 -8.11 5.55
N LEU A 19 -16.13 -7.99 4.25
CA LEU A 19 -16.83 -6.85 3.66
C LEU A 19 -18.25 -6.71 4.22
N ARG A 20 -18.99 -7.81 4.37
CA ARG A 20 -20.33 -7.77 4.99
C ARG A 20 -20.27 -7.31 6.44
N GLN A 21 -19.25 -7.69 7.22
CA GLN A 21 -19.11 -7.18 8.60
C GLN A 21 -18.83 -5.67 8.62
N ILE A 22 -18.00 -5.17 7.72
CA ILE A 22 -17.72 -3.72 7.58
C ILE A 22 -19.02 -2.97 7.26
N ALA A 23 -19.81 -3.45 6.32
CA ALA A 23 -21.09 -2.86 5.97
C ALA A 23 -22.11 -2.86 7.15
N LEU A 24 -22.14 -3.94 7.95
CA LEU A 24 -22.98 -4.03 9.15
C LEU A 24 -22.59 -3.06 10.27
N LEU A 25 -21.36 -2.54 10.24
CA LEU A 25 -20.89 -1.48 11.15
C LEU A 25 -21.23 -0.07 10.66
N ASP A 26 -21.99 0.06 9.58
CA ASP A 26 -22.32 1.33 8.92
C ASP A 26 -21.05 2.12 8.47
N ILE A 27 -19.98 1.41 8.15
CA ILE A 27 -18.75 2.00 7.61
C ILE A 27 -18.84 1.96 6.08
N PRO A 28 -18.79 3.11 5.39
CA PRO A 28 -19.10 3.18 3.96
C PRO A 28 -17.97 2.68 3.05
N ASN A 29 -16.72 2.63 3.54
CA ASN A 29 -15.57 2.33 2.71
C ASN A 29 -14.69 1.24 3.32
N VAL A 30 -14.06 0.46 2.45
CA VAL A 30 -13.02 -0.52 2.81
C VAL A 30 -11.65 -0.04 2.35
N ASP A 31 -10.67 -0.23 3.21
CA ASP A 31 -9.25 -0.15 2.90
C ASP A 31 -8.73 -1.57 2.62
N LEU A 32 -8.17 -1.78 1.44
CA LEU A 32 -7.78 -3.10 0.93
C LEU A 32 -6.35 -3.46 1.35
N GLY A 33 -6.21 -4.35 2.32
CA GLY A 33 -4.90 -4.92 2.65
C GLY A 33 -4.49 -6.00 1.65
N ALA A 34 -3.31 -5.87 1.04
CA ALA A 34 -2.72 -6.87 0.16
C ALA A 34 -1.34 -7.30 0.70
N HIS A 35 -1.33 -8.35 1.51
CA HIS A 35 -0.14 -8.85 2.21
C HIS A 35 0.07 -10.32 1.88
N ALA A 36 1.33 -10.75 1.70
CA ALA A 36 1.66 -12.12 1.30
C ALA A 36 1.22 -13.16 2.33
N ASP A 37 1.26 -12.83 3.62
CA ASP A 37 0.74 -13.62 4.74
C ASP A 37 -0.68 -13.22 5.16
N GLY A 38 -1.29 -12.29 4.43
CA GLY A 38 -2.61 -11.74 4.73
C GLY A 38 -3.75 -12.70 4.36
N PRO A 39 -4.92 -12.52 4.99
CA PRO A 39 -6.04 -13.44 4.84
C PRO A 39 -6.80 -13.28 3.51
N HIS A 40 -6.63 -12.19 2.78
CA HIS A 40 -7.53 -11.83 1.68
C HIS A 40 -6.83 -11.65 0.34
N LEU A 41 -6.25 -10.48 0.07
CA LEU A 41 -5.59 -10.19 -1.19
C LEU A 41 -4.10 -10.53 -1.11
N GLN A 42 -3.58 -11.10 -2.18
CA GLN A 42 -2.18 -11.46 -2.29
C GLN A 42 -1.47 -10.58 -3.31
N PRO A 43 -0.35 -9.90 -2.96
CA PRO A 43 0.41 -9.07 -3.89
C PRO A 43 0.83 -9.81 -5.16
N ALA A 44 1.25 -11.07 -5.04
CA ALA A 44 1.65 -11.90 -6.17
C ALA A 44 0.50 -12.17 -7.14
N ALA A 45 -0.73 -12.38 -6.65
CA ALA A 45 -1.90 -12.58 -7.50
C ALA A 45 -2.28 -11.27 -8.25
N ILE A 46 -2.11 -10.11 -7.61
CA ILE A 46 -2.29 -8.81 -8.27
C ILE A 46 -1.22 -8.63 -9.36
N GLU A 47 0.06 -8.92 -9.06
CA GLU A 47 1.16 -8.84 -10.01
C GLU A 47 0.95 -9.74 -11.23
N GLU A 48 0.48 -10.98 -11.02
CA GLU A 48 0.21 -11.94 -12.10
C GLU A 48 -0.92 -11.47 -13.04
N ASN A 49 -2.03 -10.94 -12.48
CA ASN A 49 -3.17 -10.50 -13.28
C ASN A 49 -3.97 -9.37 -12.58
N PRO A 50 -3.48 -8.12 -12.65
CA PRO A 50 -4.08 -6.99 -11.94
C PRO A 50 -5.54 -6.74 -12.32
N ARG A 51 -5.88 -6.88 -13.61
CA ARG A 51 -7.24 -6.67 -14.12
C ARG A 51 -8.23 -7.67 -13.56
N ARG A 52 -7.87 -8.96 -13.59
CA ARG A 52 -8.73 -10.02 -13.06
C ARG A 52 -8.94 -9.83 -11.55
N GLN A 53 -7.89 -9.53 -10.80
CA GLN A 53 -7.99 -9.30 -9.37
C GLN A 53 -8.86 -8.08 -9.05
N ALA A 54 -8.71 -7.00 -9.80
CA ALA A 54 -9.55 -5.82 -9.67
C ALA A 54 -11.03 -6.15 -9.91
N ASP A 55 -11.35 -6.89 -10.99
CA ASP A 55 -12.74 -7.28 -11.29
C ASP A 55 -13.36 -8.18 -10.22
N LEU A 56 -12.57 -9.06 -9.59
CA LEU A 56 -13.02 -9.89 -8.47
C LEU A 56 -13.33 -9.05 -7.24
N VAL A 57 -12.40 -8.16 -6.88
CA VAL A 57 -12.52 -7.30 -5.70
C VAL A 57 -13.69 -6.33 -5.86
N THR A 58 -13.80 -5.65 -7.01
CA THR A 58 -14.87 -4.70 -7.27
C THR A 58 -16.24 -5.35 -7.13
N ARG A 59 -16.44 -6.54 -7.72
CA ARG A 59 -17.71 -7.27 -7.57
C ARG A 59 -18.05 -7.60 -6.12
N ALA A 60 -17.05 -7.98 -5.30
CA ALA A 60 -17.27 -8.31 -3.90
C ALA A 60 -17.61 -7.06 -3.08
N VAL A 61 -16.90 -5.94 -3.34
CA VAL A 61 -17.11 -4.65 -2.66
C VAL A 61 -18.48 -4.07 -3.03
N ASP A 62 -18.83 -4.07 -4.32
CA ASP A 62 -20.15 -3.61 -4.80
C ASP A 62 -21.28 -4.43 -4.20
N ALA A 63 -21.14 -5.76 -4.13
CA ALA A 63 -22.13 -6.65 -3.52
C ALA A 63 -22.33 -6.40 -2.03
N ALA A 64 -21.34 -5.83 -1.34
CA ALA A 64 -21.42 -5.42 0.06
C ALA A 64 -21.94 -3.97 0.21
N GLY A 65 -22.10 -3.21 -0.87
CA GLY A 65 -22.53 -1.82 -0.86
C GLY A 65 -21.45 -0.86 -0.33
N LEU A 66 -20.18 -1.20 -0.47
CA LEU A 66 -19.04 -0.42 0.03
C LEU A 66 -18.33 0.34 -1.11
N GLY A 67 -17.62 1.41 -0.76
CA GLY A 67 -16.61 2.03 -1.60
C GLY A 67 -15.20 1.50 -1.27
N ILE A 68 -14.25 1.67 -2.19
CA ILE A 68 -12.83 1.40 -1.94
C ILE A 68 -12.13 2.71 -1.59
N ALA A 69 -11.50 2.77 -0.43
CA ALA A 69 -10.78 3.97 0.03
C ALA A 69 -9.32 4.01 -0.40
N ASP A 70 -8.63 2.88 -0.27
CA ASP A 70 -7.20 2.77 -0.53
C ASP A 70 -6.77 1.31 -0.74
N LEU A 71 -5.55 1.10 -1.25
CA LEU A 71 -4.85 -0.18 -1.29
C LEU A 71 -3.59 -0.08 -0.43
N PHE A 72 -3.42 -1.00 0.53
CA PHE A 72 -2.23 -1.11 1.37
C PHE A 72 -1.48 -2.43 1.06
N PRO A 73 -0.55 -2.43 0.09
CA PRO A 73 0.18 -3.63 -0.31
C PRO A 73 1.55 -3.72 0.36
N THR A 74 2.08 -4.96 0.50
CA THR A 74 3.49 -5.21 0.75
C THR A 74 4.20 -5.67 -0.53
N PHE A 75 5.51 -5.37 -0.65
CA PHE A 75 6.32 -5.86 -1.78
C PHE A 75 6.82 -7.29 -1.56
N GLY A 76 7.02 -7.71 -0.33
CA GLY A 76 7.50 -9.02 0.06
C GLY A 76 6.59 -9.74 1.05
N GLU A 77 7.10 -10.79 1.67
CA GLU A 77 6.35 -11.60 2.64
C GLU A 77 6.13 -10.89 3.98
N GLY A 78 6.94 -9.88 4.27
CA GLY A 78 6.83 -9.12 5.51
C GLY A 78 7.43 -7.73 5.38
N PHE A 79 7.39 -6.99 6.48
CA PHE A 79 7.83 -5.60 6.57
C PHE A 79 9.30 -5.39 6.14
N ARG A 80 10.18 -6.35 6.44
CA ARG A 80 11.61 -6.28 6.12
C ARG A 80 11.98 -7.01 4.82
N ASP A 81 11.05 -7.75 4.25
CA ASP A 81 11.28 -8.43 2.98
C ASP A 81 10.93 -7.49 1.83
N ARG A 82 11.91 -7.22 0.97
CA ARG A 82 11.78 -6.33 -0.19
C ARG A 82 11.24 -4.92 0.16
N PRO A 83 11.76 -4.24 1.20
CA PRO A 83 11.28 -2.91 1.52
C PRO A 83 11.56 -1.95 0.35
N VAL A 84 10.77 -0.86 0.25
CA VAL A 84 10.89 0.12 -0.86
C VAL A 84 12.31 0.64 -1.01
N ASN A 85 13.03 0.81 0.10
CA ASN A 85 14.37 1.37 0.18
C ASN A 85 15.50 0.33 0.19
N THR A 86 15.25 -0.86 -0.36
CA THR A 86 16.33 -1.87 -0.47
C THR A 86 17.54 -1.31 -1.23
N PRO A 87 18.79 -1.54 -0.76
CA PRO A 87 19.99 -1.12 -1.47
C PRO A 87 20.24 -1.91 -2.76
N ASP A 88 19.63 -3.09 -2.92
CA ASP A 88 19.73 -3.91 -4.12
C ASP A 88 18.91 -3.33 -5.29
N ALA A 89 19.60 -2.87 -6.33
CA ALA A 89 18.98 -2.27 -7.50
C ALA A 89 18.07 -3.24 -8.28
N SER A 90 18.36 -4.54 -8.26
CA SER A 90 17.54 -5.54 -8.95
C SER A 90 16.21 -5.75 -8.22
N VAL A 91 16.26 -5.74 -6.89
CA VAL A 91 15.05 -5.81 -6.05
C VAL A 91 14.22 -4.53 -6.17
N ARG A 92 14.86 -3.33 -6.22
CA ARG A 92 14.13 -2.08 -6.48
C ARG A 92 13.41 -2.10 -7.83
N ALA A 93 14.08 -2.57 -8.88
CA ALA A 93 13.46 -2.71 -10.21
C ALA A 93 12.25 -3.68 -10.19
N ALA A 94 12.35 -4.79 -9.47
CA ALA A 94 11.25 -5.73 -9.29
C ALA A 94 10.11 -5.13 -8.45
N ASN A 95 10.42 -4.35 -7.40
CA ASN A 95 9.42 -3.61 -6.62
C ASN A 95 8.67 -2.60 -7.47
N ARG A 96 9.39 -1.86 -8.34
CA ARG A 96 8.77 -0.95 -9.30
C ARG A 96 7.78 -1.67 -10.21
N GLY A 97 8.16 -2.79 -10.83
CA GLY A 97 7.27 -3.57 -11.69
C GLY A 97 6.02 -4.06 -10.95
N ARG A 98 6.17 -4.49 -9.69
CA ARG A 98 5.05 -4.87 -8.83
C ARG A 98 4.16 -3.66 -8.50
N PHE A 99 4.73 -2.49 -8.25
CA PHE A 99 3.98 -1.26 -8.02
C PHE A 99 3.17 -0.84 -9.24
N GLU A 100 3.72 -0.95 -10.45
CA GLU A 100 2.98 -0.70 -11.70
C GLU A 100 1.75 -1.64 -11.84
N ALA A 101 1.85 -2.89 -11.39
CA ALA A 101 0.71 -3.81 -11.33
C ALA A 101 -0.34 -3.37 -10.28
N PHE A 102 0.09 -2.86 -9.12
CA PHE A 102 -0.82 -2.27 -8.12
C PHE A 102 -1.53 -1.03 -8.68
N VAL A 103 -0.82 -0.19 -9.41
CA VAL A 103 -1.41 0.98 -10.10
C VAL A 103 -2.47 0.54 -11.12
N GLU A 104 -2.19 -0.47 -11.93
CA GLU A 104 -3.17 -1.01 -12.89
C GLU A 104 -4.41 -1.59 -12.18
N PHE A 105 -4.20 -2.34 -11.10
CA PHE A 105 -5.27 -2.85 -10.24
C PHE A 105 -6.13 -1.70 -9.70
N CYS A 106 -5.53 -0.69 -9.08
CA CYS A 106 -6.26 0.44 -8.49
C CYS A 106 -7.08 1.19 -9.53
N ARG A 107 -6.49 1.50 -10.68
CA ARG A 107 -7.21 2.17 -11.78
C ARG A 107 -8.42 1.36 -12.24
N ARG A 108 -8.28 0.04 -12.36
CA ARG A 108 -9.36 -0.85 -12.78
C ARG A 108 -10.44 -1.01 -11.72
N ALA A 109 -10.06 -1.06 -10.46
CA ALA A 109 -10.97 -1.21 -9.31
C ALA A 109 -11.65 0.11 -8.89
N GLY A 110 -11.24 1.26 -9.44
CA GLY A 110 -11.71 2.56 -8.97
C GLY A 110 -11.13 2.94 -7.60
N CYS A 111 -10.04 2.32 -7.17
CA CYS A 111 -9.34 2.64 -5.93
C CYS A 111 -8.55 3.94 -6.11
N PRO A 112 -8.74 4.98 -5.25
CA PRO A 112 -8.19 6.31 -5.47
C PRO A 112 -6.74 6.49 -5.00
N GLY A 113 -6.16 5.52 -4.28
CA GLY A 113 -4.83 5.66 -3.70
C GLY A 113 -4.16 4.36 -3.32
N ILE A 114 -2.86 4.48 -3.01
CA ILE A 114 -2.02 3.39 -2.52
C ILE A 114 -1.22 3.92 -1.33
N THR A 115 -1.31 3.22 -0.20
CA THR A 115 -0.48 3.49 0.98
C THR A 115 0.65 2.47 1.05
N LEU A 116 1.88 2.93 1.23
CA LEU A 116 3.09 2.11 1.28
C LEU A 116 3.75 2.19 2.66
N LEU A 117 4.48 1.16 3.02
CA LEU A 117 5.45 1.23 4.11
C LEU A 117 6.69 2.01 3.63
N PRO A 118 7.22 2.94 4.44
CA PRO A 118 8.24 3.91 4.00
C PRO A 118 9.65 3.33 3.86
N GLY A 119 9.85 2.07 4.19
CA GLY A 119 11.16 1.41 4.21
C GLY A 119 11.72 1.23 5.60
N VAL A 120 12.89 0.61 5.70
CA VAL A 120 13.54 0.20 6.95
C VAL A 120 14.90 0.88 7.14
N VAL A 121 15.37 0.96 8.37
CA VAL A 121 16.76 1.32 8.65
C VAL A 121 17.67 0.11 8.35
N TRP A 122 18.64 0.30 7.47
CA TRP A 122 19.66 -0.66 7.14
C TRP A 122 20.86 -0.50 8.08
N PRO A 123 21.17 -1.46 8.96
CA PRO A 123 22.24 -1.30 9.96
C PRO A 123 23.61 -0.94 9.37
N ASP A 124 23.92 -1.51 8.19
CA ASP A 124 25.22 -1.30 7.52
C ASP A 124 25.32 0.08 6.83
N LEU A 125 24.20 0.74 6.58
CA LEU A 125 24.15 2.05 5.91
C LEU A 125 23.89 3.22 6.87
N GLY A 126 23.26 2.94 8.02
CA GLY A 126 22.83 3.94 8.98
C GLY A 126 21.53 4.65 8.57
N GLU A 127 21.02 5.48 9.49
CA GLU A 127 19.70 6.12 9.38
C GLU A 127 19.62 7.10 8.20
N GLU A 128 20.60 7.99 8.05
CA GLU A 128 20.62 9.02 7.01
C GLU A 128 20.60 8.40 5.59
N SER A 129 21.48 7.42 5.34
CA SER A 129 21.52 6.75 4.03
C SER A 129 20.25 5.92 3.77
N SER A 130 19.69 5.30 4.81
CA SER A 130 18.43 4.54 4.69
C SER A 130 17.24 5.45 4.37
N PHE A 131 17.19 6.63 4.99
CA PHE A 131 16.20 7.66 4.71
C PHE A 131 16.33 8.19 3.27
N ASP A 132 17.55 8.47 2.81
CA ASP A 132 17.80 8.89 1.43
C ASP A 132 17.40 7.86 0.39
N LEU A 133 17.63 6.58 0.64
CA LEU A 133 17.13 5.50 -0.21
C LEU A 133 15.61 5.46 -0.26
N SER A 134 14.94 5.67 0.88
CA SER A 134 13.47 5.77 0.93
C SER A 134 12.96 6.95 0.11
N ARG A 135 13.57 8.13 0.30
CA ARG A 135 13.24 9.34 -0.45
C ARG A 135 13.36 9.11 -1.96
N GLN A 136 14.46 8.52 -2.43
CA GLN A 136 14.68 8.25 -3.86
C GLN A 136 13.65 7.26 -4.41
N ALA A 137 13.43 6.14 -3.73
CA ALA A 137 12.49 5.12 -4.18
C ALA A 137 11.05 5.66 -4.18
N LEU A 138 10.64 6.36 -3.13
CA LEU A 138 9.28 6.92 -3.05
C LEU A 138 9.04 8.03 -4.07
N THR A 139 10.06 8.84 -4.41
CA THR A 139 9.93 9.83 -5.49
C THR A 139 9.52 9.15 -6.80
N GLU A 140 10.20 8.06 -7.18
CA GLU A 140 9.87 7.31 -8.39
C GLU A 140 8.45 6.70 -8.34
N LEU A 141 8.06 6.11 -7.20
CA LEU A 141 6.73 5.50 -7.05
C LEU A 141 5.61 6.55 -7.05
N VAL A 142 5.85 7.72 -6.45
CA VAL A 142 4.88 8.84 -6.49
C VAL A 142 4.69 9.33 -7.91
N GLU A 143 5.76 9.53 -8.69
CA GLU A 143 5.66 9.93 -10.10
C GLU A 143 4.82 8.94 -10.92
N ILE A 144 5.01 7.63 -10.70
CA ILE A 144 4.20 6.58 -11.37
C ILE A 144 2.74 6.65 -10.94
N GLY A 145 2.47 6.76 -9.63
CA GLY A 145 1.11 6.82 -9.08
C GLY A 145 0.35 8.07 -9.53
N GLU A 146 0.96 9.25 -9.40
CA GLU A 146 0.35 10.52 -9.83
C GLU A 146 0.14 10.57 -11.34
N GLY A 147 1.09 10.04 -12.13
CA GLY A 147 0.93 9.89 -13.59
C GLY A 147 -0.28 9.03 -13.98
N ALA A 148 -0.73 8.17 -13.09
CA ALA A 148 -1.92 7.35 -13.23
C ALA A 148 -3.18 7.95 -12.57
N GLY A 149 -3.08 9.13 -11.95
CA GLY A 149 -4.17 9.80 -11.23
C GLY A 149 -4.45 9.24 -9.84
N LEU A 150 -3.49 8.52 -9.23
CA LEU A 150 -3.62 7.94 -7.89
C LEU A 150 -2.87 8.77 -6.86
N ARG A 151 -3.37 8.77 -5.63
CA ARG A 151 -2.64 9.27 -4.47
C ARG A 151 -1.64 8.20 -4.02
N VAL A 152 -0.43 8.62 -3.66
CA VAL A 152 0.54 7.74 -3.00
C VAL A 152 0.80 8.29 -1.60
N SER A 153 0.62 7.44 -0.61
CA SER A 153 0.79 7.77 0.80
C SER A 153 1.79 6.83 1.46
N ILE A 154 2.35 7.24 2.58
CA ILE A 154 3.07 6.35 3.49
C ILE A 154 2.37 6.28 4.84
N GLU A 155 2.50 5.16 5.52
CA GLU A 155 2.13 4.99 6.91
C GLU A 155 3.39 5.05 7.79
N ALA A 156 3.40 5.95 8.79
CA ALA A 156 4.46 5.98 9.80
C ALA A 156 4.35 4.70 10.66
N HIS A 157 5.41 3.91 10.66
CA HIS A 157 5.41 2.59 11.28
C HIS A 157 6.60 2.39 12.19
N LEU A 158 6.41 1.68 13.30
CA LEU A 158 7.51 1.25 14.18
C LEU A 158 8.55 0.47 13.37
N GLU A 159 9.81 0.64 13.70
CA GLU A 159 10.97 0.02 13.01
C GLU A 159 11.16 0.47 11.55
N SER A 160 10.45 1.50 11.08
CA SER A 160 10.68 2.10 9.77
C SER A 160 11.71 3.24 9.84
N VAL A 161 12.09 3.76 8.67
CA VAL A 161 12.94 4.96 8.56
C VAL A 161 12.24 6.22 9.09
N VAL A 162 10.94 6.19 9.31
CA VAL A 162 10.11 7.31 9.80
C VAL A 162 9.28 6.91 11.04
N GLU A 163 9.91 6.21 11.96
CA GLU A 163 9.28 5.81 13.23
C GLU A 163 8.84 7.02 14.08
N GLN A 164 9.54 8.17 13.93
CA GLN A 164 9.22 9.40 14.63
C GLN A 164 8.39 10.33 13.74
N PRO A 165 7.39 11.06 14.28
CA PRO A 165 6.54 11.96 13.50
C PRO A 165 7.31 13.02 12.70
N GLU A 166 8.41 13.53 13.27
CA GLU A 166 9.26 14.52 12.62
C GLU A 166 9.95 13.96 11.37
N LEU A 167 10.36 12.69 11.39
CA LEU A 167 10.95 12.02 10.25
C LEU A 167 9.89 11.71 9.18
N ALA A 168 8.66 11.37 9.59
CA ALA A 168 7.56 11.19 8.65
C ALA A 168 7.23 12.49 7.92
N LEU A 169 7.17 13.61 8.63
CA LEU A 169 6.96 14.93 8.05
C LEU A 169 8.10 15.29 7.10
N ALA A 170 9.36 15.11 7.54
CA ALA A 170 10.53 15.39 6.71
C ALA A 170 10.54 14.58 5.41
N LEU A 171 10.10 13.32 5.43
CA LEU A 171 10.03 12.49 4.23
C LEU A 171 8.93 12.97 3.27
N VAL A 172 7.76 13.34 3.79
CA VAL A 172 6.67 13.90 2.99
C VAL A 172 7.07 15.24 2.36
N GLU A 173 7.77 16.10 3.09
CA GLU A 173 8.29 17.37 2.56
C GLU A 173 9.39 17.16 1.51
N ALA A 174 10.20 16.11 1.65
CA ALA A 174 11.30 15.81 0.73
C ALA A 174 10.85 15.10 -0.56
N VAL A 175 9.62 14.55 -0.61
CA VAL A 175 9.06 13.83 -1.77
C VAL A 175 7.80 14.54 -2.24
N PRO A 176 7.88 15.39 -3.28
CA PRO A 176 6.70 16.08 -3.81
C PRO A 176 5.58 15.12 -4.19
N GLY A 177 4.35 15.41 -3.79
CA GLY A 177 3.18 14.55 -4.06
C GLY A 177 2.95 13.43 -3.07
N LEU A 178 3.95 13.03 -2.27
CA LEU A 178 3.78 12.04 -1.21
C LEU A 178 2.85 12.55 -0.11
N ARG A 179 2.02 11.66 0.42
CA ARG A 179 1.09 11.96 1.51
C ARG A 179 1.36 11.07 2.73
N LEU A 180 0.81 11.47 3.87
CA LEU A 180 0.86 10.70 5.10
C LEU A 180 -0.52 10.13 5.41
N THR A 181 -0.58 8.83 5.69
CA THR A 181 -1.74 8.15 6.30
C THR A 181 -1.52 8.12 7.82
N LEU A 182 -2.56 8.43 8.60
CA LEU A 182 -2.56 8.43 10.06
C LEU A 182 -3.53 7.39 10.60
#